data_c04d80a0d97b80a4cfe72a70ad73c361
#
_entry.id   c04d80a0d97b80a4cfe72a70ad73c361
#
_cell.length_a   1.000
_cell.length_b   1.000
_cell.length_c   1.000
_cell.angle_alpha   90.00
_cell.angle_beta   90.00
_cell.angle_gamma   90.00
#
_symmetry.space_group_name_H-M   'P 1'
#
loop_
_entity.id
_entity.type
_entity.pdbx_description
1 polymer ?
#
loop_
_entity_poly.entity_id
_entity_poly.type
_entity_poly.pdbx_seq_one_letter_code
_entity_poly.pdbx_strand_id
1 'polypeptide(L)'
;MDIGKAHVKAASIGIDIGGTKTLGVMLSEQGNLLAQLRFPTPPGSVEIVELVLSIYSELSGEIDNDVQLSCLGIGVAGLVDTTGEIYHAPNLVNADGLRIRELIASKVDVPVHVDNDANCAALAEIRLGAAKDIGNALVVTLGTGIGGAVVVNGTVFRGGFG
;
A
#
# COMPACT_ATOMS: atom_id res chain seq x y z
N MET A 1 3.32 -34.33 -25.00
CA MET A 1 2.09 -33.86 -24.33
C MET A 1 2.53 -32.77 -23.38
N ASP A 2 2.39 -31.54 -23.82
CA ASP A 2 2.71 -30.37 -23.01
C ASP A 2 1.47 -30.10 -22.14
N ILE A 3 1.51 -30.56 -20.89
CA ILE A 3 0.48 -30.21 -19.92
C ILE A 3 0.73 -28.76 -19.55
N GLY A 4 0.04 -27.85 -20.26
CA GLY A 4 0.10 -26.44 -20.02
C GLY A 4 -0.05 -26.17 -18.52
N LYS A 5 1.01 -25.64 -17.90
CA LYS A 5 0.93 -25.07 -16.56
C LYS A 5 -0.15 -24.00 -16.63
N ALA A 6 -1.27 -24.26 -15.97
CA ALA A 6 -2.27 -23.22 -15.76
C ALA A 6 -1.55 -22.01 -15.18
N HIS A 7 -1.59 -20.87 -15.87
CA HIS A 7 -1.10 -19.60 -15.32
C HIS A 7 -2.00 -19.28 -14.13
N VAL A 8 -1.48 -19.47 -12.93
CA VAL A 8 -2.16 -19.01 -11.71
C VAL A 8 -2.28 -17.50 -11.84
N LYS A 9 -3.50 -17.01 -11.97
CA LYS A 9 -3.76 -15.57 -11.95
C LYS A 9 -3.43 -15.05 -10.56
N ALA A 10 -2.71 -13.95 -10.49
CA ALA A 10 -2.35 -13.31 -9.24
C ALA A 10 -3.03 -11.95 -9.12
N ALA A 11 -3.42 -11.59 -7.90
CA ALA A 11 -3.90 -10.27 -7.54
C ALA A 11 -3.11 -9.72 -6.35
N SER A 12 -3.17 -8.43 -6.13
CA SER A 12 -2.62 -7.77 -4.95
C SER A 12 -3.63 -6.75 -4.42
N ILE A 13 -3.62 -6.52 -3.11
CA ILE A 13 -4.41 -5.49 -2.47
C ILE A 13 -3.50 -4.35 -2.06
N GLY A 14 -3.90 -3.11 -2.36
CA GLY A 14 -3.27 -1.88 -1.90
C GLY A 14 -4.24 -1.08 -1.05
N ILE A 15 -3.79 -0.57 0.09
CA ILE A 15 -4.60 0.29 0.98
C ILE A 15 -3.83 1.59 1.23
N ASP A 16 -4.44 2.73 0.88
CA ASP A 16 -3.91 4.07 1.14
C ASP A 16 -4.65 4.70 2.33
N ILE A 17 -3.93 4.90 3.43
CA ILE A 17 -4.46 5.47 4.68
C ILE A 17 -4.13 6.95 4.72
N GLY A 18 -5.04 7.78 4.20
CA GLY A 18 -4.96 9.24 4.32
C GLY A 18 -5.60 9.77 5.60
N GLY A 19 -5.32 11.00 5.94
CA GLY A 19 -5.86 11.63 7.17
C GLY A 19 -7.39 11.76 7.22
N THR A 20 -8.07 11.76 6.07
CA THR A 20 -9.53 11.94 5.99
C THR A 20 -10.25 10.73 5.42
N LYS A 21 -9.59 10.01 4.52
CA LYS A 21 -10.15 8.87 3.80
C LYS A 21 -9.13 7.77 3.65
N THR A 22 -9.59 6.53 3.71
CA THR A 22 -8.82 5.34 3.40
C THR A 22 -9.38 4.70 2.13
N LEU A 23 -8.50 4.39 1.19
CA LEU A 23 -8.82 3.80 -0.10
C LEU A 23 -8.21 2.40 -0.17
N GLY A 24 -9.02 1.38 -0.42
CA GLY A 24 -8.57 0.04 -0.76
C GLY A 24 -8.76 -0.24 -2.24
N VAL A 25 -7.79 -0.86 -2.89
CA VAL A 25 -7.87 -1.31 -4.28
C VAL A 25 -7.37 -2.73 -4.40
N MET A 26 -7.95 -3.49 -5.31
CA MET A 26 -7.44 -4.78 -5.76
C MET A 26 -6.97 -4.64 -7.21
N LEU A 27 -5.75 -5.08 -7.48
CA LEU A 27 -5.12 -5.01 -8.80
C LEU A 27 -4.80 -6.42 -9.30
N SER A 28 -4.99 -6.62 -10.61
CA SER A 28 -4.45 -7.81 -11.28
C SER A 28 -2.93 -7.77 -11.37
N GLU A 29 -2.30 -8.88 -11.73
CA GLU A 29 -0.86 -8.97 -12.00
C GLU A 29 -0.39 -7.97 -13.06
N GLN A 30 -1.26 -7.58 -14.01
CA GLN A 30 -0.96 -6.59 -15.04
C GLN A 30 -1.21 -5.14 -14.58
N GLY A 31 -1.62 -4.93 -13.32
CA GLY A 31 -1.92 -3.61 -12.76
C GLY A 31 -3.31 -3.06 -13.12
N ASN A 32 -4.21 -3.89 -13.64
CA ASN A 32 -5.59 -3.46 -13.90
C ASN A 32 -6.38 -3.43 -12.59
N LEU A 33 -7.18 -2.37 -12.41
CA LEU A 33 -8.09 -2.25 -11.27
C LEU A 33 -9.21 -3.29 -11.37
N LEU A 34 -9.32 -4.16 -10.36
CA LEU A 34 -10.34 -5.19 -10.26
C LEU A 34 -11.49 -4.76 -9.34
N ALA A 35 -11.17 -4.19 -8.18
CA ALA A 35 -12.14 -3.70 -7.21
C ALA A 35 -11.59 -2.48 -6.46
N GLN A 36 -12.48 -1.69 -5.88
CA GLN A 36 -12.14 -0.50 -5.11
C GLN A 36 -13.16 -0.25 -4.00
N LEU A 37 -12.66 0.05 -2.81
CA LEU A 37 -13.44 0.44 -1.63
C LEU A 37 -12.92 1.77 -1.08
N ARG A 38 -13.81 2.58 -0.54
CA ARG A 38 -13.45 3.86 0.09
C ARG A 38 -14.23 4.07 1.36
N PHE A 39 -13.53 4.43 2.43
CA PHE A 39 -14.08 4.71 3.74
C PHE A 39 -13.52 6.02 4.31
N PRO A 40 -14.22 6.69 5.23
CA PRO A 40 -13.62 7.70 6.09
C PRO A 40 -12.51 7.04 6.93
N THR A 41 -11.39 7.73 7.12
CA THR A 41 -10.36 7.27 8.07
C THR A 41 -10.87 7.51 9.50
N PRO A 42 -10.97 6.47 10.33
CA PRO A 42 -11.43 6.63 11.70
C PRO A 42 -10.34 7.28 12.57
N PRO A 43 -10.72 7.96 13.64
CA PRO A 43 -9.77 8.44 14.64
C PRO A 43 -9.33 7.28 15.55
N GLY A 44 -8.03 7.08 15.67
CA GLY A 44 -7.45 6.08 16.58
C GLY A 44 -6.78 4.91 15.88
N SER A 45 -5.73 4.41 16.52
CA SER A 45 -4.87 3.36 15.98
C SER A 45 -5.57 2.00 15.87
N VAL A 46 -6.42 1.66 16.83
CA VAL A 46 -7.15 0.40 16.83
C VAL A 46 -8.15 0.36 15.68
N GLU A 47 -8.94 1.42 15.54
CA GLU A 47 -9.96 1.56 14.51
C GLU A 47 -9.34 1.60 13.09
N ILE A 48 -8.14 2.18 12.95
CA ILE A 48 -7.38 2.13 11.68
C ILE A 48 -7.02 0.68 11.33
N VAL A 49 -6.51 -0.08 12.29
CA VAL A 49 -6.17 -1.51 12.08
C VAL A 49 -7.41 -2.32 11.73
N GLU A 50 -8.52 -2.11 12.42
CA GLU A 50 -9.81 -2.78 12.15
C GLU A 50 -10.33 -2.44 10.75
N LEU A 51 -10.24 -1.16 10.34
CA LEU A 51 -10.62 -0.74 8.99
C LEU A 51 -9.77 -1.42 7.91
N VAL A 52 -8.44 -1.46 8.09
CA VAL A 52 -7.52 -2.13 7.14
C VAL A 52 -7.88 -3.60 7.00
N LEU A 53 -8.13 -4.31 8.11
CA LEU A 53 -8.53 -5.72 8.11
C LEU A 53 -9.90 -5.94 7.45
N SER A 54 -10.85 -5.02 7.67
CA SER A 54 -12.17 -5.07 7.04
C SER A 54 -12.05 -4.91 5.51
N ILE A 55 -11.29 -3.91 5.03
CA ILE A 55 -11.04 -3.69 3.60
C ILE A 55 -10.34 -4.91 2.98
N TYR A 56 -9.33 -5.45 3.65
CA TYR A 56 -8.63 -6.66 3.20
C TYR A 56 -9.60 -7.84 3.07
N SER A 57 -10.43 -8.09 4.08
CA SER A 57 -11.41 -9.19 4.09
C SER A 57 -12.45 -9.04 2.99
N GLU A 58 -12.98 -7.83 2.76
CA GLU A 58 -13.98 -7.57 1.73
C GLU A 58 -13.39 -7.76 0.32
N LEU A 59 -12.23 -7.13 0.04
CA LEU A 59 -11.57 -7.27 -1.26
C LEU A 59 -11.10 -8.71 -1.53
N SER A 60 -10.54 -9.40 -0.53
CA SER A 60 -10.11 -10.80 -0.69
C SER A 60 -11.29 -11.76 -0.90
N GLY A 61 -12.47 -11.42 -0.37
CA GLY A 61 -13.70 -12.19 -0.58
C GLY A 61 -14.27 -12.09 -2.00
N GLU A 62 -13.87 -11.07 -2.77
CA GLU A 62 -14.28 -10.89 -4.18
C GLU A 62 -13.39 -11.65 -5.17
N ILE A 63 -12.34 -12.33 -4.69
CA ILE A 63 -11.39 -13.05 -5.53
C ILE A 63 -11.99 -14.39 -5.98
N ASP A 64 -11.94 -14.66 -7.28
CA ASP A 64 -12.29 -15.95 -7.84
C ASP A 64 -11.34 -17.07 -7.32
N ASN A 65 -11.84 -18.28 -7.17
CA ASN A 65 -11.09 -19.43 -6.62
C ASN A 65 -9.82 -19.81 -7.40
N ASP A 66 -9.67 -19.33 -8.64
CA ASP A 66 -8.50 -19.56 -9.49
C ASP A 66 -7.48 -18.44 -9.44
N VAL A 67 -7.69 -17.42 -8.61
CA VAL A 67 -6.80 -16.28 -8.42
C VAL A 67 -6.11 -16.35 -7.07
N GLN A 68 -4.79 -16.21 -7.05
CA GLN A 68 -3.98 -16.17 -5.83
C GLN A 68 -3.71 -14.74 -5.41
N LEU A 69 -4.03 -14.40 -4.15
CA LEU A 69 -3.61 -13.13 -3.57
C LEU A 69 -2.11 -13.17 -3.21
N SER A 70 -1.32 -12.25 -3.78
CA SER A 70 0.14 -12.26 -3.67
C SER A 70 0.66 -11.48 -2.47
N CYS A 71 0.07 -10.32 -2.18
CA CYS A 71 0.51 -9.44 -1.09
C CYS A 71 -0.54 -8.39 -0.75
N LEU A 72 -0.34 -7.76 0.42
CA LEU A 72 -1.02 -6.55 0.87
C LEU A 72 0.02 -5.42 1.00
N GLY A 73 -0.18 -4.33 0.24
CA GLY A 73 0.59 -3.09 0.36
C GLY A 73 -0.21 -2.03 1.12
N ILE A 74 0.42 -1.30 2.02
CA ILE A 74 -0.22 -0.23 2.79
C ILE A 74 0.61 1.04 2.65
N GLY A 75 0.01 2.10 2.10
CA GLY A 75 0.52 3.46 2.10
C GLY A 75 -0.05 4.23 3.28
N VAL A 76 0.78 4.99 3.97
CA VAL A 76 0.38 5.77 5.15
C VAL A 76 0.76 7.24 4.97
N ALA A 77 -0.18 8.15 5.23
CA ALA A 77 0.07 9.59 5.26
C ALA A 77 0.88 9.99 6.51
N GLY A 78 2.15 9.55 6.57
CA GLY A 78 3.05 9.73 7.70
C GLY A 78 4.45 9.18 7.43
N LEU A 79 5.35 9.40 8.37
CA LEU A 79 6.69 8.82 8.35
C LEU A 79 6.62 7.36 8.83
N VAL A 80 7.08 6.46 8.00
CA VAL A 80 7.11 5.01 8.27
C VAL A 80 8.55 4.54 8.25
N ASP A 81 8.96 3.81 9.26
CA ASP A 81 10.31 3.25 9.33
C ASP A 81 10.46 1.93 8.54
N THR A 82 11.67 1.42 8.46
CA THR A 82 11.99 0.16 7.76
C THR A 82 11.31 -1.07 8.36
N THR A 83 10.82 -0.98 9.61
CA THR A 83 10.07 -2.06 10.27
C THR A 83 8.57 -2.01 9.93
N GLY A 84 8.08 -0.92 9.32
CA GLY A 84 6.67 -0.67 9.06
C GLY A 84 5.94 -0.14 10.29
N GLU A 85 6.65 0.50 11.21
CA GLU A 85 6.10 1.29 12.29
C GLU A 85 5.82 2.72 11.83
N ILE A 86 4.67 3.28 12.20
CA ILE A 86 4.34 4.68 11.96
C ILE A 86 5.08 5.52 12.99
N TYR A 87 6.19 6.12 12.58
CA TYR A 87 6.98 6.97 13.47
C TYR A 87 6.27 8.29 13.81
N HIS A 88 5.66 8.92 12.80
CA HIS A 88 4.91 10.17 12.98
C HIS A 88 3.89 10.37 11.87
N ALA A 89 2.64 10.61 12.23
CA ALA A 89 1.54 10.83 11.29
C ALA A 89 0.62 11.96 11.78
N PRO A 90 0.93 13.23 11.44
CA PRO A 90 0.23 14.40 11.99
C PRO A 90 -1.28 14.43 11.69
N ASN A 91 -1.70 13.75 10.64
CA ASN A 91 -3.11 13.70 10.20
C ASN A 91 -3.84 12.39 10.63
N LEU A 92 -3.15 11.49 11.34
CA LEU A 92 -3.73 10.24 11.84
C LEU A 92 -3.70 10.25 13.38
N VAL A 93 -4.86 10.45 13.98
CA VAL A 93 -4.96 10.60 15.45
C VAL A 93 -4.48 9.32 16.16
N ASN A 94 -3.56 9.48 17.10
CA ASN A 94 -2.98 8.38 17.92
C ASN A 94 -2.29 7.27 17.10
N ALA A 95 -1.82 7.56 15.90
CA ALA A 95 -1.12 6.57 15.06
C ALA A 95 0.40 6.53 15.29
N ASP A 96 0.99 7.51 15.98
CA ASP A 96 2.42 7.52 16.28
C ASP A 96 2.80 6.31 17.14
N GLY A 97 3.86 5.60 16.76
CA GLY A 97 4.32 4.36 17.39
C GLY A 97 3.51 3.11 17.03
N LEU A 98 2.55 3.20 16.12
CA LEU A 98 1.75 2.05 15.68
C LEU A 98 2.58 1.11 14.80
N ARG A 99 2.84 -0.11 15.28
CA ARG A 99 3.50 -1.20 14.53
C ARG A 99 2.51 -1.87 13.58
N ILE A 100 1.99 -1.08 12.62
CA ILE A 100 0.88 -1.49 11.77
C ILE A 100 1.21 -2.74 10.94
N ARG A 101 2.44 -2.85 10.42
CA ARG A 101 2.85 -4.03 9.66
C ARG A 101 2.76 -5.31 10.48
N GLU A 102 3.29 -5.31 11.70
CA GLU A 102 3.28 -6.47 12.59
C GLU A 102 1.85 -6.89 12.94
N LEU A 103 1.01 -5.91 13.31
CA LEU A 103 -0.38 -6.16 13.70
C LEU A 103 -1.20 -6.73 12.54
N ILE A 104 -1.06 -6.18 11.33
CA ILE A 104 -1.78 -6.68 10.15
C ILE A 104 -1.23 -8.03 9.72
N ALA A 105 0.10 -8.21 9.65
CA ALA A 105 0.72 -9.47 9.25
C ALA A 105 0.37 -10.65 10.17
N SER A 106 0.03 -10.38 11.44
CA SER A 106 -0.46 -11.41 12.36
C SER A 106 -1.88 -11.90 12.08
N LYS A 107 -2.62 -11.25 11.15
CA LYS A 107 -4.05 -11.50 10.88
C LYS A 107 -4.36 -11.87 9.43
N VAL A 108 -3.37 -11.77 8.54
CA VAL A 108 -3.55 -12.07 7.11
C VAL A 108 -2.54 -13.12 6.67
N ASP A 109 -2.89 -13.91 5.64
CA ASP A 109 -2.08 -15.04 5.17
C ASP A 109 -1.16 -14.67 3.99
N VAL A 110 -0.93 -13.37 3.77
CA VAL A 110 -0.08 -12.86 2.68
C VAL A 110 1.00 -11.92 3.22
N PRO A 111 2.13 -11.76 2.50
CA PRO A 111 3.15 -10.77 2.85
C PRO A 111 2.56 -9.36 2.94
N VAL A 112 2.91 -8.62 4.00
CA VAL A 112 2.47 -7.24 4.24
C VAL A 112 3.65 -6.29 4.08
N HIS A 113 3.46 -5.26 3.24
CA HIS A 113 4.41 -4.18 3.01
C HIS A 113 3.78 -2.86 3.42
N VAL A 114 4.51 -2.04 4.16
CA VAL A 114 4.06 -0.72 4.60
C VAL A 114 5.11 0.32 4.23
N ASP A 115 4.67 1.44 3.69
CA ASP A 115 5.55 2.57 3.34
C ASP A 115 4.78 3.89 3.46
N ASN A 116 5.50 5.00 3.39
CA ASN A 116 4.90 6.32 3.26
C ASN A 116 4.09 6.43 1.95
N ASP A 117 2.99 7.17 1.96
CA ASP A 117 2.08 7.37 0.82
C ASP A 117 2.76 7.96 -0.42
N ALA A 118 3.65 8.96 -0.25
CA ALA A 118 4.41 9.54 -1.36
C ALA A 118 5.46 8.57 -1.93
N ASN A 119 6.07 7.70 -1.09
CA ASN A 119 6.92 6.61 -1.55
C ASN A 119 6.14 5.60 -2.37
N CYS A 120 4.93 5.23 -1.92
CA CYS A 120 4.03 4.35 -2.67
C CYS A 120 3.63 4.98 -4.02
N ALA A 121 3.30 6.27 -4.04
CA ALA A 121 3.00 7.00 -5.28
C ALA A 121 4.20 7.00 -6.23
N ALA A 122 5.41 7.26 -5.73
CA ALA A 122 6.62 7.22 -6.54
C ALA A 122 6.89 5.81 -7.10
N LEU A 123 6.67 4.77 -6.30
CA LEU A 123 6.80 3.39 -6.77
C LEU A 123 5.80 3.09 -7.90
N ALA A 124 4.56 3.58 -7.78
CA ALA A 124 3.55 3.43 -8.82
C ALA A 124 3.97 4.15 -10.11
N GLU A 125 4.47 5.39 -10.00
CA GLU A 125 4.90 6.19 -11.15
C GLU A 125 6.08 5.56 -11.90
N ILE A 126 7.07 5.00 -11.21
CA ILE A 126 8.21 4.33 -11.87
C ILE A 126 7.87 2.94 -12.43
N ARG A 127 6.79 2.31 -11.98
CA ARG A 127 6.37 0.99 -12.46
C ARG A 127 5.32 1.08 -13.58
N LEU A 128 4.35 1.95 -13.43
CA LEU A 128 3.15 2.00 -14.25
C LEU A 128 2.84 3.39 -14.83
N GLY A 129 3.48 4.44 -14.31
CA GLY A 129 3.13 5.83 -14.58
C GLY A 129 4.13 6.59 -15.44
N ALA A 130 4.14 7.92 -15.25
CA ALA A 130 4.91 8.86 -16.05
C ALA A 130 6.44 8.78 -15.86
N ALA A 131 6.89 8.18 -14.74
CA ALA A 131 8.31 7.98 -14.46
C ALA A 131 8.82 6.59 -14.86
N LYS A 132 8.04 5.82 -15.63
CA LYS A 132 8.48 4.53 -16.15
C LYS A 132 9.74 4.70 -17.02
N ASP A 133 10.72 3.82 -16.80
CA ASP A 133 12.02 3.84 -17.49
C ASP A 133 12.89 5.07 -17.17
N ILE A 134 12.50 5.90 -16.18
CA ILE A 134 13.30 7.04 -15.70
C ILE A 134 14.14 6.59 -14.49
N GLY A 135 15.47 6.69 -14.62
CA GLY A 135 16.38 6.26 -13.55
C GLY A 135 16.37 7.17 -12.32
N ASN A 136 16.20 8.49 -12.50
CA ASN A 136 16.21 9.45 -11.41
C ASN A 136 15.04 10.42 -11.54
N ALA A 137 14.25 10.56 -10.48
CA ALA A 137 13.07 11.43 -10.46
C ALA A 137 12.84 12.01 -9.06
N LEU A 138 12.20 13.17 -9.03
CA LEU A 138 11.54 13.71 -7.85
C LEU A 138 10.03 13.62 -8.09
N VAL A 139 9.35 12.88 -7.23
CA VAL A 139 7.88 12.80 -7.25
C VAL A 139 7.34 13.68 -6.15
N VAL A 140 6.40 14.57 -6.48
CA VAL A 140 5.75 15.48 -5.54
C VAL A 140 4.25 15.22 -5.56
N THR A 141 3.67 14.93 -4.41
CA THR A 141 2.22 14.80 -4.25
C THR A 141 1.65 16.08 -3.66
N LEU A 142 0.56 16.58 -4.25
CA LEU A 142 -0.16 17.78 -3.81
C LEU A 142 -1.58 17.39 -3.39
N GLY A 143 -1.89 17.50 -2.12
CA GLY A 143 -3.18 17.15 -1.55
C GLY A 143 -3.51 18.01 -0.34
N THR A 144 -3.95 17.44 0.78
CA THR A 144 -4.11 18.14 2.06
C THR A 144 -2.79 18.76 2.52
N GLY A 145 -1.69 18.10 2.22
CA GLY A 145 -0.32 18.57 2.41
C GLY A 145 0.51 18.42 1.14
N ILE A 146 1.81 18.61 1.28
CA ILE A 146 2.79 18.32 0.23
C ILE A 146 3.61 17.12 0.68
N GLY A 147 3.59 16.06 -0.12
CA GLY A 147 4.44 14.89 0.04
C GLY A 147 5.49 14.84 -1.07
N GLY A 148 6.52 14.05 -0.88
CA GLY A 148 7.53 13.86 -1.92
C GLY A 148 8.37 12.62 -1.70
N ALA A 149 8.87 12.06 -2.80
CA ALA A 149 9.79 10.95 -2.79
C ALA A 149 10.89 11.14 -3.84
N VAL A 150 12.08 10.70 -3.52
CA VAL A 150 13.24 10.73 -4.42
C VAL A 150 13.45 9.34 -4.98
N VAL A 151 13.61 9.27 -6.30
CA VAL A 151 13.96 8.03 -7.03
C VAL A 151 15.38 8.14 -7.52
N VAL A 152 16.20 7.13 -7.21
CA VAL A 152 17.60 7.03 -7.67
C VAL A 152 17.80 5.65 -8.28
N ASN A 153 18.31 5.61 -9.50
CA ASN A 153 18.53 4.37 -10.25
C ASN A 153 17.29 3.46 -10.30
N GLY A 154 16.11 4.05 -10.52
CA GLY A 154 14.84 3.33 -10.60
C GLY A 154 14.32 2.77 -9.27
N THR A 155 14.86 3.22 -8.14
CA THR A 155 14.48 2.78 -6.80
C THR A 155 14.14 3.98 -5.91
N VAL A 156 13.08 3.89 -5.14
CA VAL A 156 12.73 4.92 -4.14
C VAL A 156 13.83 4.99 -3.08
N PHE A 157 14.40 6.17 -2.90
CA PHE A 157 15.44 6.41 -1.91
C PHE A 157 14.81 6.72 -0.55
N ARG A 158 15.00 5.82 0.42
CA ARG A 158 14.39 5.90 1.76
C ARG A 158 15.30 6.51 2.83
N GLY A 159 16.52 6.88 2.49
CA GLY A 159 17.48 7.39 3.47
C GLY A 159 17.91 6.33 4.49
N GLY A 160 18.19 6.79 5.72
CA GLY A 160 18.70 5.92 6.79
C GLY A 160 17.63 5.29 7.69
N PHE A 161 16.41 5.77 7.67
CA PHE A 161 15.36 5.34 8.62
C PHE A 161 14.06 4.87 7.97
N GLY A 162 13.84 5.08 6.69
CA GLY A 162 12.62 4.67 5.99
C GLY A 162 12.13 5.65 4.95
#